data_633755616aa75cc744900cb943a04b7e
#
_entry.id   633755616aa75cc744900cb943a04b7e
#
_cell.length_a   1.000
_cell.length_b   1.000
_cell.length_c   1.000
_cell.angle_alpha   90.00
_cell.angle_beta   90.00
_cell.angle_gamma   90.00
#
_symmetry.space_group_name_H-M   'P 1'
#
loop_
_entity.id
_entity.type
_entity.pdbx_description
1 polymer ?
#
loop_
_entity_poly.entity_id
_entity_poly.type
_entity_poly.pdbx_seq_one_letter_code
_entity_poly.pdbx_strand_id
1 'polypeptide(L)'
;MKKTILTALCMVAVATAQAQINIGKMASAATKGVQALSFSNEDAQKLSKESVEWMDAHNKVADAKSPYTKRLNRLFGKHKNEDGMTLNYKVYLVTDINAFACADGSVRVFSSLMDLMTDDELLAIIGHEIGHVKNEDTKDAIKAAYTRAALQEAGAAASSTVKALSESQLGEIAEGLLDAKHSKKQESQADEYSYNFMKKHGYDVVGVYTAFKKLALLSSGETQSRFQKMMSSHPDSEKRAEAAKKRAIKDGLWKDPGEVKLPTTPIK
;
A
#
# COMPACT_ATOMS: atom_id res chain seq x y z
N MET A 1 -2.07 89.86 12.39
CA MET A 1 -2.62 88.62 13.03
C MET A 1 -2.74 87.56 11.94
N LYS A 2 -1.76 86.76 11.78
CA LYS A 2 -1.74 85.63 10.80
C LYS A 2 -1.64 84.36 11.58
N LYS A 3 -2.70 83.52 11.54
CA LYS A 3 -2.73 82.16 12.11
C LYS A 3 -2.04 81.21 11.16
N THR A 4 -0.92 80.69 11.58
CA THR A 4 -0.22 79.58 10.89
C THR A 4 -0.82 78.26 11.38
N ILE A 5 -1.47 77.52 10.49
CA ILE A 5 -1.97 76.18 10.75
C ILE A 5 -0.80 75.23 10.41
N LEU A 6 -0.32 74.53 11.45
CA LEU A 6 0.73 73.50 11.31
C LEU A 6 0.03 72.17 10.98
N THR A 7 0.11 71.76 9.74
CA THR A 7 -0.43 70.45 9.29
C THR A 7 0.59 69.38 9.61
N ALA A 8 0.32 68.58 10.62
CA ALA A 8 1.14 67.37 10.89
C ALA A 8 0.86 66.29 9.85
N LEU A 9 1.82 66.00 9.03
CA LEU A 9 1.80 64.94 8.04
C LEU A 9 2.18 63.64 8.74
N CYS A 10 1.19 62.80 9.15
CA CYS A 10 1.41 61.46 9.62
C CYS A 10 1.81 60.59 8.42
N MET A 11 3.12 60.31 8.27
CA MET A 11 3.58 59.24 7.39
C MET A 11 3.24 57.90 8.03
N VAL A 12 2.19 57.27 7.54
CA VAL A 12 1.93 55.85 7.81
C VAL A 12 2.90 55.06 6.93
N ALA A 13 3.96 54.52 7.55
CA ALA A 13 4.82 53.54 6.92
C ALA A 13 4.03 52.24 6.79
N VAL A 14 3.42 52.01 5.64
CA VAL A 14 2.90 50.69 5.26
C VAL A 14 4.09 49.81 5.00
N ALA A 15 4.46 49.00 5.97
CA ALA A 15 5.39 47.89 5.78
C ALA A 15 4.70 46.87 4.86
N THR A 16 4.89 47.03 3.55
CA THR A 16 4.56 45.95 2.61
C THR A 16 5.54 44.83 2.86
N ALA A 17 5.10 43.83 3.65
CA ALA A 17 5.74 42.53 3.67
C ALA A 17 5.65 41.98 2.23
N GLN A 18 6.68 42.25 1.43
CA GLN A 18 6.86 41.59 0.16
C GLN A 18 7.18 40.13 0.45
N ALA A 19 6.16 39.31 0.58
CA ALA A 19 6.31 37.90 0.42
C ALA A 19 6.84 37.70 -1.01
N GLN A 20 8.16 37.59 -1.15
CA GLN A 20 8.78 37.20 -2.42
C GLN A 20 8.25 35.81 -2.76
N ILE A 21 7.19 35.80 -3.58
CA ILE A 21 6.68 34.56 -4.18
C ILE A 21 7.82 34.07 -5.08
N ASN A 22 8.48 33.00 -4.66
CA ASN A 22 9.57 32.41 -5.41
C ASN A 22 8.98 31.70 -6.64
N ILE A 23 8.90 32.45 -7.75
CA ILE A 23 8.32 32.01 -9.03
C ILE A 23 8.97 30.70 -9.51
N GLY A 24 10.28 30.49 -9.22
CA GLY A 24 10.97 29.23 -9.54
C GLY A 24 10.40 28.05 -8.77
N LYS A 25 10.02 28.22 -7.51
CA LYS A 25 9.38 27.16 -6.70
C LYS A 25 7.95 26.87 -7.18
N MET A 26 7.20 27.91 -7.56
CA MET A 26 5.85 27.72 -8.13
C MET A 26 5.90 27.03 -9.50
N ALA A 27 6.85 27.39 -10.36
CA ALA A 27 7.03 26.74 -11.67
C ALA A 27 7.40 25.27 -11.52
N SER A 28 8.27 24.92 -10.56
CA SER A 28 8.64 23.52 -10.32
C SER A 28 7.52 22.70 -9.67
N ALA A 29 6.74 23.30 -8.76
CA ALA A 29 5.55 22.67 -8.20
C ALA A 29 4.47 22.45 -9.28
N ALA A 30 4.28 23.41 -10.19
CA ALA A 30 3.39 23.28 -11.33
C ALA A 30 3.86 22.20 -12.31
N THR A 31 5.17 22.11 -12.59
CA THR A 31 5.75 21.08 -13.47
C THR A 31 5.58 19.69 -12.87
N LYS A 32 5.83 19.51 -11.56
CA LYS A 32 5.60 18.24 -10.85
C LYS A 32 4.11 17.91 -10.76
N GLY A 33 3.24 18.89 -10.61
CA GLY A 33 1.78 18.72 -10.67
C GLY A 33 1.32 18.24 -12.05
N VAL A 34 1.87 18.78 -13.13
CA VAL A 34 1.59 18.34 -14.51
C VAL A 34 2.13 16.93 -14.76
N GLN A 35 3.32 16.58 -14.27
CA GLN A 35 3.86 15.22 -14.34
C GLN A 35 3.00 14.22 -13.58
N ALA A 36 2.48 14.60 -12.41
CA ALA A 36 1.53 13.75 -11.66
C ALA A 36 0.20 13.52 -12.41
N LEU A 37 -0.23 14.47 -13.26
CA LEU A 37 -1.41 14.33 -14.11
C LEU A 37 -1.18 13.38 -15.30
N SER A 38 0.07 13.31 -15.81
CA SER A 38 0.46 12.42 -16.92
C SER A 38 1.06 11.09 -16.48
N PHE A 39 0.94 10.72 -15.20
CA PHE A 39 1.53 9.53 -14.61
C PHE A 39 1.03 8.24 -15.30
N SER A 40 1.91 7.56 -16.01
CA SER A 40 1.62 6.37 -16.80
C SER A 40 1.72 5.07 -15.97
N ASN A 41 1.36 3.94 -16.58
CA ASN A 41 1.57 2.62 -15.97
C ASN A 41 3.06 2.30 -15.86
N GLU A 42 3.86 2.70 -16.85
CA GLU A 42 5.31 2.53 -16.87
C GLU A 42 5.97 3.34 -15.75
N ASP A 43 5.50 4.57 -15.50
CA ASP A 43 5.99 5.38 -14.37
C ASP A 43 5.66 4.71 -13.04
N ALA A 44 4.43 4.16 -12.90
CA ALA A 44 4.02 3.42 -11.71
C ALA A 44 4.90 2.19 -11.48
N GLN A 45 5.15 1.39 -12.52
CA GLN A 45 6.00 0.20 -12.44
C GLN A 45 7.44 0.55 -12.08
N LYS A 46 8.01 1.55 -12.73
CA LYS A 46 9.38 2.00 -12.45
C LYS A 46 9.54 2.47 -11.01
N LEU A 47 8.65 3.34 -10.57
CA LEU A 47 8.70 3.91 -9.23
C LEU A 47 8.40 2.86 -8.14
N SER A 48 7.48 1.91 -8.41
CA SER A 48 7.24 0.76 -7.56
C SER A 48 8.50 -0.07 -7.39
N LYS A 49 9.18 -0.38 -8.49
CA LYS A 49 10.42 -1.15 -8.48
C LYS A 49 11.50 -0.47 -7.62
N GLU A 50 11.77 0.82 -7.86
CA GLU A 50 12.77 1.59 -7.10
C GLU A 50 12.42 1.61 -5.60
N SER A 51 11.14 1.82 -5.25
CA SER A 51 10.68 1.83 -3.85
C SER A 51 10.78 0.46 -3.20
N VAL A 52 10.47 -0.62 -3.92
CA VAL A 52 10.58 -1.99 -3.41
C VAL A 52 12.04 -2.41 -3.26
N GLU A 53 12.93 -2.03 -4.18
CA GLU A 53 14.37 -2.26 -4.05
C GLU A 53 14.92 -1.55 -2.80
N TRP A 54 14.46 -0.32 -2.54
CA TRP A 54 14.78 0.39 -1.30
C TRP A 54 14.26 -0.37 -0.07
N MET A 55 13.01 -0.82 -0.08
CA MET A 55 12.45 -1.62 1.03
C MET A 55 13.19 -2.94 1.23
N ASP A 56 13.58 -3.64 0.16
CA ASP A 56 14.36 -4.87 0.22
C ASP A 56 15.74 -4.66 0.85
N ALA A 57 16.35 -3.47 0.65
CA ALA A 57 17.63 -3.12 1.26
C ALA A 57 17.51 -2.73 2.75
N HIS A 58 16.34 -2.19 3.16
CA HIS A 58 16.11 -1.71 4.53
C HIS A 58 15.33 -2.69 5.42
N ASN A 59 14.88 -3.82 4.87
CA ASN A 59 14.23 -4.87 5.64
C ASN A 59 15.02 -6.18 5.55
N LYS A 60 14.96 -6.98 6.60
CA LYS A 60 15.58 -8.31 6.58
C LYS A 60 14.77 -9.24 5.70
N VAL A 61 15.24 -9.47 4.47
CA VAL A 61 14.65 -10.44 3.54
C VAL A 61 15.02 -11.86 3.95
N ALA A 62 14.05 -12.77 3.99
CA ALA A 62 14.29 -14.18 4.26
C ALA A 62 15.09 -14.82 3.11
N ASP A 63 16.17 -15.54 3.46
CA ASP A 63 17.00 -16.25 2.49
C ASP A 63 16.29 -17.49 1.88
N ALA A 64 16.90 -18.08 0.88
CA ALA A 64 16.34 -19.26 0.18
C ALA A 64 16.20 -20.51 1.09
N LYS A 65 16.94 -20.59 2.19
CA LYS A 65 16.90 -21.72 3.14
C LYS A 65 15.82 -21.54 4.20
N SER A 66 15.32 -20.31 4.36
CA SER A 66 14.28 -19.97 5.33
C SER A 66 13.02 -20.80 5.13
N PRO A 67 12.40 -21.30 6.21
CA PRO A 67 11.11 -22.00 6.11
C PRO A 67 10.02 -21.12 5.50
N TYR A 68 10.05 -19.82 5.75
CA TYR A 68 9.10 -18.86 5.15
C TYR A 68 9.24 -18.79 3.63
N THR A 69 10.47 -18.66 3.12
CA THR A 69 10.73 -18.63 1.68
C THR A 69 10.33 -19.94 1.02
N LYS A 70 10.63 -21.08 1.65
CA LYS A 70 10.23 -22.41 1.15
C LYS A 70 8.71 -22.54 1.09
N ARG A 71 8.00 -22.10 2.14
CA ARG A 71 6.53 -22.12 2.18
C ARG A 71 5.93 -21.21 1.11
N LEU A 72 6.43 -19.98 0.99
CA LEU A 72 5.96 -19.03 -0.03
C LEU A 72 6.20 -19.57 -1.44
N ASN A 73 7.37 -20.13 -1.74
CA ASN A 73 7.67 -20.73 -3.03
C ASN A 73 6.79 -21.97 -3.34
N ARG A 74 6.46 -22.77 -2.34
CA ARG A 74 5.54 -23.91 -2.51
C ARG A 74 4.15 -23.44 -2.92
N LEU A 75 3.66 -22.35 -2.32
CA LEU A 75 2.31 -21.81 -2.58
C LEU A 75 2.26 -21.02 -3.90
N PHE A 76 3.20 -20.13 -4.11
CA PHE A 76 3.18 -19.13 -5.19
C PHE A 76 4.22 -19.36 -6.29
N GLY A 77 5.07 -20.36 -6.20
CA GLY A 77 6.10 -20.62 -7.22
C GLY A 77 5.53 -20.87 -8.63
N LYS A 78 4.32 -21.42 -8.72
CA LYS A 78 3.57 -21.63 -9.96
C LYS A 78 2.79 -20.39 -10.44
N HIS A 79 2.65 -19.36 -9.59
CA HIS A 79 1.91 -18.13 -9.86
C HIS A 79 2.83 -16.94 -10.18
N LYS A 80 4.02 -17.21 -10.74
CA LYS A 80 4.94 -16.14 -11.19
C LYS A 80 4.40 -15.36 -12.38
N ASN A 81 3.50 -15.96 -13.15
CA ASN A 81 2.79 -15.31 -14.24
C ASN A 81 1.29 -15.55 -14.04
N GLU A 82 0.59 -14.52 -13.62
CA GLU A 82 -0.85 -14.60 -13.35
C GLU A 82 -1.56 -13.46 -14.07
N ASP A 83 -2.57 -13.79 -14.86
CA ASP A 83 -3.42 -12.85 -15.61
C ASP A 83 -2.65 -11.75 -16.39
N GLY A 84 -1.50 -12.12 -16.98
CA GLY A 84 -0.63 -11.23 -17.74
C GLY A 84 0.37 -10.43 -16.90
N MET A 85 0.37 -10.58 -15.59
CA MET A 85 1.34 -9.95 -14.68
C MET A 85 2.51 -10.91 -14.41
N THR A 86 3.73 -10.36 -14.38
CA THR A 86 4.91 -11.09 -13.89
C THR A 86 5.12 -10.72 -12.43
N LEU A 87 5.00 -11.71 -11.54
CA LEU A 87 5.02 -11.51 -10.09
C LEU A 87 6.32 -12.04 -9.48
N ASN A 88 6.87 -11.30 -8.51
CA ASN A 88 8.02 -11.74 -7.73
C ASN A 88 7.70 -11.66 -6.22
N TYR A 89 8.05 -12.72 -5.51
CA TYR A 89 7.66 -12.91 -4.12
C TYR A 89 8.87 -12.94 -3.20
N LYS A 90 8.84 -12.17 -2.11
CA LYS A 90 9.82 -12.26 -1.02
C LYS A 90 9.14 -12.15 0.35
N VAL A 91 9.81 -12.65 1.38
CA VAL A 91 9.34 -12.53 2.76
C VAL A 91 10.22 -11.56 3.52
N TYR A 92 9.61 -10.61 4.24
CA TYR A 92 10.31 -9.77 5.22
C TYR A 92 10.20 -10.40 6.61
N LEU A 93 11.36 -10.57 7.26
CA LEU A 93 11.44 -11.08 8.63
C LEU A 93 11.22 -9.94 9.63
N VAL A 94 9.97 -9.57 9.81
CA VAL A 94 9.52 -8.42 10.62
C VAL A 94 8.39 -8.82 11.55
N THR A 95 8.18 -8.03 12.60
CA THR A 95 7.16 -8.28 13.63
C THR A 95 5.79 -7.72 13.28
N ASP A 96 5.72 -6.74 12.40
CA ASP A 96 4.45 -6.20 11.91
C ASP A 96 3.71 -7.23 11.09
N ILE A 97 2.38 -7.15 11.07
CA ILE A 97 1.51 -8.08 10.35
C ILE A 97 1.02 -7.38 9.10
N ASN A 98 1.54 -7.77 7.94
CA ASN A 98 1.17 -7.16 6.66
C ASN A 98 1.55 -8.06 5.47
N ALA A 99 0.96 -7.75 4.31
CA ALA A 99 1.41 -8.11 2.98
C ALA A 99 1.07 -6.97 2.04
N PHE A 100 1.77 -6.84 0.93
CA PHE A 100 1.46 -5.84 -0.10
C PHE A 100 1.96 -6.29 -1.46
N ALA A 101 1.36 -5.76 -2.51
CA ALA A 101 1.84 -5.90 -3.88
C ALA A 101 1.94 -4.53 -4.55
N CYS A 102 2.89 -4.39 -5.47
CA CYS A 102 3.19 -3.15 -6.18
C CYS A 102 2.99 -3.27 -7.68
N ALA A 103 2.87 -2.14 -8.37
CA ALA A 103 2.56 -2.08 -9.80
C ALA A 103 3.62 -2.74 -10.71
N ASP A 104 4.85 -2.96 -10.21
CA ASP A 104 5.91 -3.71 -10.90
C ASP A 104 5.78 -5.25 -10.77
N GLY A 105 4.73 -5.73 -10.07
CA GLY A 105 4.51 -7.15 -9.78
C GLY A 105 5.27 -7.66 -8.54
N SER A 106 5.92 -6.80 -7.80
CA SER A 106 6.55 -7.17 -6.52
C SER A 106 5.50 -7.45 -5.47
N VAL A 107 5.59 -8.64 -4.83
CA VAL A 107 4.75 -9.06 -3.70
C VAL A 107 5.65 -9.30 -2.50
N ARG A 108 5.34 -8.65 -1.38
CA ARG A 108 6.08 -8.79 -0.12
C ARG A 108 5.16 -9.27 0.97
N VAL A 109 5.57 -10.31 1.67
CA VAL A 109 4.79 -10.94 2.73
C VAL A 109 5.58 -10.87 4.03
N PHE A 110 4.97 -10.43 5.10
CA PHE A 110 5.62 -10.35 6.40
C PHE A 110 5.56 -11.69 7.12
N SER A 111 6.68 -12.12 7.71
CA SER A 111 6.76 -13.41 8.39
C SER A 111 5.70 -13.58 9.47
N SER A 112 5.36 -12.51 10.18
CA SER A 112 4.32 -12.55 11.22
C SER A 112 2.91 -12.81 10.68
N LEU A 113 2.60 -12.35 9.45
CA LEU A 113 1.36 -12.74 8.79
C LEU A 113 1.36 -14.23 8.45
N MET A 114 2.48 -14.75 7.96
CA MET A 114 2.64 -16.17 7.65
C MET A 114 2.49 -17.06 8.89
N ASP A 115 2.94 -16.58 10.05
CA ASP A 115 2.80 -17.29 11.32
C ASP A 115 1.32 -17.45 11.77
N LEU A 116 0.44 -16.58 11.31
CA LEU A 116 -0.97 -16.53 11.70
C LEU A 116 -1.89 -17.24 10.72
N MET A 117 -1.50 -17.36 9.45
CA MET A 117 -2.37 -17.81 8.36
C MET A 117 -2.04 -19.23 7.92
N THR A 118 -3.06 -20.05 7.70
CA THR A 118 -2.94 -21.34 7.00
C THR A 118 -2.53 -21.10 5.53
N ASP A 119 -2.26 -22.16 4.79
CA ASP A 119 -1.89 -22.05 3.39
C ASP A 119 -3.00 -21.45 2.52
N ASP A 120 -4.25 -21.89 2.70
CA ASP A 120 -5.38 -21.35 1.95
C ASP A 120 -5.70 -19.89 2.34
N GLU A 121 -5.56 -19.55 3.61
CA GLU A 121 -5.71 -18.16 4.07
C GLU A 121 -4.62 -17.25 3.50
N LEU A 122 -3.39 -17.73 3.44
CA LEU A 122 -2.27 -16.98 2.86
C LEU A 122 -2.44 -16.82 1.35
N LEU A 123 -2.91 -17.86 0.64
CA LEU A 123 -3.28 -17.79 -0.77
C LEU A 123 -4.38 -16.75 -1.02
N ALA A 124 -5.39 -16.72 -0.14
CA ALA A 124 -6.48 -15.74 -0.23
C ALA A 124 -5.99 -14.30 -0.03
N ILE A 125 -5.16 -14.03 0.99
CA ILE A 125 -4.63 -12.68 1.26
C ILE A 125 -3.72 -12.23 0.11
N ILE A 126 -2.77 -13.05 -0.32
CA ILE A 126 -1.88 -12.68 -1.43
C ILE A 126 -2.67 -12.57 -2.75
N GLY A 127 -3.68 -13.40 -2.96
CA GLY A 127 -4.62 -13.25 -4.08
C GLY A 127 -5.34 -11.89 -4.06
N HIS A 128 -5.71 -11.38 -2.88
CA HIS A 128 -6.29 -10.06 -2.71
C HIS A 128 -5.29 -8.96 -3.10
N GLU A 129 -4.04 -9.04 -2.64
CA GLU A 129 -2.98 -8.10 -3.02
C GLU A 129 -2.71 -8.08 -4.53
N ILE A 130 -2.68 -9.26 -5.17
CA ILE A 130 -2.58 -9.37 -6.64
C ILE A 130 -3.80 -8.71 -7.31
N GLY A 131 -4.98 -8.81 -6.71
CA GLY A 131 -6.19 -8.14 -7.16
C GLY A 131 -6.04 -6.63 -7.24
N HIS A 132 -5.41 -5.99 -6.25
CA HIS A 132 -5.11 -4.55 -6.28
C HIS A 132 -4.15 -4.17 -7.42
N VAL A 133 -3.15 -5.01 -7.71
CA VAL A 133 -2.27 -4.80 -8.87
C VAL A 133 -3.06 -4.93 -10.18
N LYS A 134 -3.88 -5.97 -10.31
CA LYS A 134 -4.70 -6.22 -11.50
C LYS A 134 -5.67 -5.10 -11.81
N ASN A 135 -6.24 -4.50 -10.75
CA ASN A 135 -7.20 -3.40 -10.85
C ASN A 135 -6.53 -2.02 -10.98
N GLU A 136 -5.20 -1.94 -11.04
CA GLU A 136 -4.40 -0.71 -11.06
C GLU A 136 -4.54 0.16 -9.79
N ASP A 137 -5.07 -0.38 -8.68
CA ASP A 137 -5.22 0.35 -7.40
C ASP A 137 -3.85 0.76 -6.84
N THR A 138 -2.83 -0.07 -7.04
CA THR A 138 -1.45 0.21 -6.61
C THR A 138 -0.80 1.34 -7.43
N LYS A 139 -1.23 1.56 -8.67
CA LYS A 139 -0.84 2.72 -9.47
C LYS A 139 -1.38 4.01 -8.85
N ASP A 140 -2.64 4.03 -8.45
CA ASP A 140 -3.24 5.18 -7.78
C ASP A 140 -2.53 5.48 -6.45
N ALA A 141 -2.18 4.46 -5.69
CA ALA A 141 -1.46 4.57 -4.44
C ALA A 141 -0.06 5.18 -4.63
N ILE A 142 0.73 4.67 -5.58
CA ILE A 142 2.09 5.18 -5.83
C ILE A 142 2.05 6.59 -6.43
N LYS A 143 1.08 6.90 -7.28
CA LYS A 143 0.87 8.26 -7.80
C LYS A 143 0.58 9.24 -6.67
N ALA A 144 -0.27 8.86 -5.71
CA ALA A 144 -0.58 9.67 -4.55
C ALA A 144 0.64 9.86 -3.63
N ALA A 145 1.43 8.81 -3.39
CA ALA A 145 2.67 8.86 -2.61
C ALA A 145 3.72 9.76 -3.28
N TYR A 146 3.95 9.60 -4.58
CA TYR A 146 4.85 10.43 -5.38
C TYR A 146 4.43 11.91 -5.36
N THR A 147 3.12 12.18 -5.52
CA THR A 147 2.60 13.56 -5.49
C THR A 147 2.85 14.21 -4.12
N ARG A 148 2.66 13.48 -3.01
CA ARG A 148 2.95 13.98 -1.66
C ARG A 148 4.43 14.29 -1.48
N ALA A 149 5.33 13.37 -1.83
CA ALA A 149 6.78 13.57 -1.76
C ALA A 149 7.22 14.77 -2.61
N ALA A 150 6.64 14.94 -3.81
CA ALA A 150 6.91 16.08 -4.70
C ALA A 150 6.43 17.41 -4.10
N LEU A 151 5.30 17.44 -3.39
CA LEU A 151 4.80 18.66 -2.74
C LEU A 151 5.62 19.06 -1.52
N GLN A 152 6.13 18.10 -0.75
CA GLN A 152 7.03 18.37 0.39
C GLN A 152 8.32 19.03 -0.06
N GLU A 153 8.89 18.62 -1.21
CA GLU A 153 10.07 19.25 -1.78
C GLU A 153 9.83 20.64 -2.40
N ALA A 154 8.61 20.99 -2.78
CA ALA A 154 8.31 22.33 -3.29
C ALA A 154 8.67 23.44 -2.28
N GLY A 155 8.90 23.07 -1.02
CA GLY A 155 9.52 23.91 0.02
C GLY A 155 11.04 24.05 -0.08
N ALA A 156 11.76 23.14 -0.75
CA ALA A 156 13.21 23.16 -1.00
C ALA A 156 13.50 23.32 -2.50
N ALA A 157 14.58 24.00 -2.88
CA ALA A 157 14.87 24.42 -4.25
C ALA A 157 14.82 23.26 -5.27
N ALA A 158 13.95 23.38 -6.27
CA ALA A 158 13.76 22.38 -7.31
C ALA A 158 14.87 22.39 -8.35
N SER A 159 15.47 21.26 -8.62
CA SER A 159 16.29 20.96 -9.80
C SER A 159 15.40 20.30 -10.87
N SER A 160 15.42 20.85 -12.09
CA SER A 160 14.51 20.54 -13.19
C SER A 160 14.86 19.29 -14.03
N THR A 161 15.56 18.34 -13.48
CA THR A 161 15.84 17.06 -14.16
C THR A 161 15.33 15.93 -13.26
N VAL A 162 14.65 14.93 -13.84
CA VAL A 162 14.31 13.67 -13.15
C VAL A 162 15.62 13.00 -12.76
N LYS A 163 16.27 13.51 -11.70
CA LYS A 163 17.36 12.84 -11.01
C LYS A 163 16.77 11.62 -10.31
N ALA A 164 17.57 10.58 -10.18
CA ALA A 164 17.27 9.48 -9.29
C ALA A 164 16.75 10.02 -7.96
N LEU A 165 15.65 9.45 -7.46
CA LEU A 165 15.07 9.83 -6.17
C LEU A 165 16.12 9.65 -5.09
N SER A 166 16.13 10.55 -4.12
CA SER A 166 17.01 10.40 -2.95
C SER A 166 16.55 9.25 -2.07
N GLU A 167 17.44 8.74 -1.23
CA GLU A 167 17.12 7.70 -0.23
C GLU A 167 15.91 8.09 0.63
N SER A 168 15.83 9.35 1.07
CA SER A 168 14.69 9.84 1.87
C SER A 168 13.39 9.86 1.08
N GLN A 169 13.42 10.22 -0.20
CA GLN A 169 12.24 10.24 -1.07
C GLN A 169 11.72 8.83 -1.34
N LEU A 170 12.62 7.88 -1.60
CA LEU A 170 12.25 6.47 -1.75
C LEU A 170 11.62 5.93 -0.47
N GLY A 171 12.16 6.29 0.71
CA GLY A 171 11.59 5.94 2.00
C GLY A 171 10.18 6.51 2.20
N GLU A 172 9.96 7.79 1.90
CA GLU A 172 8.65 8.43 1.98
C GLU A 172 7.61 7.79 1.03
N ILE A 173 8.03 7.43 -0.19
CA ILE A 173 7.16 6.76 -1.15
C ILE A 173 6.85 5.33 -0.68
N ALA A 174 7.85 4.60 -0.20
CA ALA A 174 7.70 3.26 0.34
C ALA A 174 6.72 3.24 1.54
N GLU A 175 6.86 4.19 2.46
CA GLU A 175 5.94 4.35 3.58
C GLU A 175 4.53 4.73 3.10
N GLY A 176 4.43 5.63 2.12
CA GLY A 176 3.17 6.01 1.50
C GLY A 176 2.44 4.87 0.80
N LEU A 177 3.17 3.89 0.25
CA LEU A 177 2.59 2.66 -0.30
C LEU A 177 2.01 1.75 0.80
N LEU A 178 2.75 1.59 1.91
CA LEU A 178 2.28 0.78 3.04
C LEU A 178 1.10 1.41 3.80
N ASP A 179 0.95 2.73 3.73
CA ASP A 179 -0.13 3.50 4.36
C ASP A 179 -1.28 3.82 3.39
N ALA A 180 -1.21 3.33 2.14
CA ALA A 180 -2.22 3.56 1.13
C ALA A 180 -3.58 3.01 1.59
N LYS A 181 -4.63 3.82 1.42
CA LYS A 181 -6.01 3.42 1.78
C LYS A 181 -6.79 3.13 0.51
N HIS A 182 -7.43 1.99 0.48
CA HIS A 182 -8.31 1.60 -0.61
C HIS A 182 -9.75 1.99 -0.33
N SER A 183 -10.48 2.37 -1.38
CA SER A 183 -11.91 2.61 -1.29
C SER A 183 -12.66 1.28 -1.14
N LYS A 184 -13.86 1.30 -0.58
CA LYS A 184 -14.71 0.09 -0.47
C LYS A 184 -14.94 -0.63 -1.80
N LYS A 185 -14.95 0.11 -2.91
CA LYS A 185 -15.08 -0.46 -4.26
C LYS A 185 -13.82 -1.24 -4.63
N GLN A 186 -12.63 -0.66 -4.42
CA GLN A 186 -11.34 -1.32 -4.68
C GLN A 186 -11.21 -2.58 -3.83
N GLU A 187 -11.51 -2.49 -2.53
CA GLU A 187 -11.53 -3.67 -1.64
C GLU A 187 -12.45 -4.77 -2.16
N SER A 188 -13.69 -4.42 -2.57
CA SER A 188 -14.64 -5.39 -3.09
C SER A 188 -14.16 -6.05 -4.40
N GLN A 189 -13.48 -5.30 -5.27
CA GLN A 189 -12.92 -5.82 -6.52
C GLN A 189 -11.70 -6.71 -6.25
N ALA A 190 -10.85 -6.36 -5.28
CA ALA A 190 -9.73 -7.19 -4.86
C ALA A 190 -10.20 -8.49 -4.17
N ASP A 191 -11.25 -8.42 -3.35
CA ASP A 191 -11.89 -9.61 -2.76
C ASP A 191 -12.50 -10.52 -3.82
N GLU A 192 -13.12 -9.94 -4.82
CA GLU A 192 -13.64 -10.69 -5.95
C GLU A 192 -12.53 -11.40 -6.73
N TYR A 193 -11.43 -10.71 -6.97
CA TYR A 193 -10.26 -11.30 -7.61
C TYR A 193 -9.69 -12.44 -6.76
N SER A 194 -9.48 -12.23 -5.46
CA SER A 194 -9.00 -13.26 -4.53
C SER A 194 -9.86 -14.53 -4.58
N TYR A 195 -11.18 -14.37 -4.46
CA TYR A 195 -12.11 -15.50 -4.50
C TYR A 195 -12.03 -16.24 -5.85
N ASN A 196 -12.00 -15.52 -6.97
CA ASN A 196 -11.90 -16.10 -8.31
C ASN A 196 -10.55 -16.79 -8.52
N PHE A 197 -9.46 -16.22 -8.02
CA PHE A 197 -8.13 -16.82 -8.02
C PHE A 197 -8.14 -18.18 -7.28
N MET A 198 -8.69 -18.22 -6.06
CA MET A 198 -8.80 -19.46 -5.29
C MET A 198 -9.60 -20.51 -6.05
N LYS A 199 -10.77 -20.13 -6.60
CA LYS A 199 -11.65 -21.02 -7.36
C LYS A 199 -10.98 -21.52 -8.66
N LYS A 200 -10.36 -20.62 -9.43
CA LYS A 200 -9.66 -20.92 -10.69
C LYS A 200 -8.57 -21.97 -10.52
N HIS A 201 -7.84 -21.90 -9.42
CA HIS A 201 -6.70 -22.77 -9.14
C HIS A 201 -7.03 -23.99 -8.27
N GLY A 202 -8.31 -24.20 -7.93
CA GLY A 202 -8.79 -25.34 -7.15
C GLY A 202 -8.39 -25.31 -5.67
N TYR A 203 -8.14 -24.12 -5.12
CA TYR A 203 -7.91 -23.91 -3.69
C TYR A 203 -9.23 -23.85 -2.93
N ASP A 204 -9.18 -24.05 -1.62
CA ASP A 204 -10.38 -23.94 -0.79
C ASP A 204 -10.78 -22.46 -0.61
N VAL A 205 -11.87 -22.06 -1.27
CA VAL A 205 -12.40 -20.68 -1.21
C VAL A 205 -12.84 -20.27 0.19
N VAL A 206 -13.06 -21.23 1.11
CA VAL A 206 -13.37 -20.95 2.52
C VAL A 206 -12.18 -20.25 3.18
N GLY A 207 -10.96 -20.43 2.67
CA GLY A 207 -9.77 -19.70 3.10
C GLY A 207 -9.91 -18.17 3.01
N VAL A 208 -10.73 -17.64 2.07
CA VAL A 208 -11.03 -16.20 2.00
C VAL A 208 -11.83 -15.75 3.23
N TYR A 209 -12.85 -16.53 3.61
CA TYR A 209 -13.65 -16.26 4.80
C TYR A 209 -12.81 -16.33 6.08
N THR A 210 -12.08 -17.43 6.28
CA THR A 210 -11.30 -17.64 7.50
C THR A 210 -10.17 -16.66 7.66
N ALA A 211 -9.52 -16.26 6.54
CA ALA A 211 -8.51 -15.19 6.54
C ALA A 211 -9.09 -13.87 7.07
N PHE A 212 -10.21 -13.39 6.50
CA PHE A 212 -10.82 -12.15 6.95
C PHE A 212 -11.38 -12.24 8.39
N LYS A 213 -11.87 -13.39 8.82
CA LYS A 213 -12.26 -13.60 10.23
C LYS A 213 -11.06 -13.47 11.17
N LYS A 214 -9.91 -14.05 10.81
CA LYS A 214 -8.67 -13.88 11.60
C LYS A 214 -8.20 -12.41 11.63
N LEU A 215 -8.25 -11.70 10.49
CA LEU A 215 -7.93 -10.27 10.44
C LEU A 215 -8.89 -9.45 11.32
N ALA A 216 -10.17 -9.80 11.38
CA ALA A 216 -11.12 -9.15 12.28
C ALA A 216 -10.77 -9.40 13.76
N LEU A 217 -10.36 -10.62 14.12
CA LEU A 217 -9.91 -10.94 15.49
C LEU A 217 -8.64 -10.16 15.87
N LEU A 218 -7.70 -9.98 14.94
CA LEU A 218 -6.47 -9.19 15.16
C LEU A 218 -6.77 -7.71 15.40
N SER A 219 -7.84 -7.17 14.82
CA SER A 219 -8.20 -5.77 14.96
C SER A 219 -8.70 -5.38 16.36
N SER A 220 -9.12 -6.35 17.18
CA SER A 220 -9.64 -6.15 18.53
C SER A 220 -8.74 -6.68 19.65
N GLY A 221 -7.57 -7.27 19.32
CA GLY A 221 -6.69 -7.94 20.28
C GLY A 221 -5.44 -7.15 20.66
N GLU A 222 -4.61 -7.74 21.51
CA GLU A 222 -3.33 -7.16 21.97
C GLU A 222 -2.32 -6.91 20.83
N THR A 223 -2.50 -7.55 19.69
CA THR A 223 -1.68 -7.41 18.49
C THR A 223 -2.10 -6.23 17.59
N GLN A 224 -3.10 -5.45 17.99
CA GLN A 224 -3.68 -4.36 17.19
C GLN A 224 -2.61 -3.37 16.68
N SER A 225 -1.63 -3.00 17.51
CA SER A 225 -0.57 -2.05 17.10
C SER A 225 0.28 -2.58 15.95
N ARG A 226 0.57 -3.89 15.93
CA ARG A 226 1.35 -4.55 14.88
C ARG A 226 0.55 -4.76 13.59
N PHE A 227 -0.76 -4.72 13.69
CA PHE A 227 -1.70 -4.93 12.58
C PHE A 227 -2.29 -3.60 12.06
N GLN A 228 -1.98 -2.48 12.71
CA GLN A 228 -2.61 -1.17 12.46
C GLN A 228 -2.51 -0.71 11.00
N LYS A 229 -1.36 -0.89 10.35
CA LYS A 229 -1.17 -0.48 8.95
C LYS A 229 -2.11 -1.26 8.03
N MET A 230 -2.11 -2.58 8.11
CA MET A 230 -2.98 -3.44 7.30
C MET A 230 -4.47 -3.17 7.57
N MET A 231 -4.85 -2.94 8.83
CA MET A 231 -6.23 -2.61 9.20
C MET A 231 -6.68 -1.25 8.63
N SER A 232 -5.79 -0.27 8.58
CA SER A 232 -6.11 1.07 8.05
C SER A 232 -6.15 1.11 6.52
N SER A 233 -5.36 0.28 5.84
CA SER A 233 -5.38 0.15 4.38
C SER A 233 -6.52 -0.73 3.88
N HIS A 234 -6.90 -1.79 4.64
CA HIS A 234 -7.91 -2.79 4.28
C HIS A 234 -8.99 -2.93 5.36
N PRO A 235 -9.93 -1.96 5.48
CA PRO A 235 -10.92 -1.95 6.54
C PRO A 235 -12.04 -3.00 6.36
N ASP A 236 -12.90 -3.10 7.38
CA ASP A 236 -14.17 -3.84 7.36
C ASP A 236 -14.01 -5.38 7.22
N SER A 237 -12.93 -5.99 7.75
CA SER A 237 -12.62 -7.42 7.61
C SER A 237 -13.81 -8.35 7.96
N GLU A 238 -14.61 -8.02 8.97
CA GLU A 238 -15.79 -8.82 9.35
C GLU A 238 -16.85 -8.83 8.24
N LYS A 239 -17.16 -7.68 7.64
CA LYS A 239 -18.13 -7.60 6.54
C LYS A 239 -17.62 -8.31 5.28
N ARG A 240 -16.32 -8.25 5.04
CA ARG A 240 -15.67 -8.92 3.92
C ARG A 240 -15.71 -10.44 4.10
N ALA A 241 -15.49 -10.94 5.32
CA ALA A 241 -15.68 -12.35 5.65
C ALA A 241 -17.10 -12.82 5.33
N GLU A 242 -18.11 -12.10 5.79
CA GLU A 242 -19.52 -12.46 5.54
C GLU A 242 -19.88 -12.42 4.04
N ALA A 243 -19.31 -11.49 3.28
CA ALA A 243 -19.48 -11.44 1.82
C ALA A 243 -18.87 -12.67 1.14
N ALA A 244 -17.65 -13.07 1.52
CA ALA A 244 -16.98 -14.28 1.03
C ALA A 244 -17.78 -15.55 1.35
N LYS A 245 -18.31 -15.67 2.57
CA LYS A 245 -19.19 -16.77 2.99
C LYS A 245 -20.44 -16.87 2.12
N LYS A 246 -21.15 -15.74 1.95
CA LYS A 246 -22.37 -15.71 1.12
C LYS A 246 -22.07 -16.14 -0.32
N ARG A 247 -20.93 -15.74 -0.87
CA ARG A 247 -20.51 -16.14 -2.20
C ARG A 247 -20.21 -17.64 -2.28
N ALA A 248 -19.45 -18.17 -1.31
CA ALA A 248 -19.15 -19.61 -1.26
C ALA A 248 -20.40 -20.47 -1.14
N ILE A 249 -21.41 -20.04 -0.35
CA ILE A 249 -22.72 -20.70 -0.26
C ILE A 249 -23.44 -20.66 -1.61
N LYS A 250 -23.50 -19.50 -2.26
CA LYS A 250 -24.13 -19.34 -3.58
C LYS A 250 -23.49 -20.23 -4.64
N ASP A 251 -22.18 -20.38 -4.60
CA ASP A 251 -21.42 -21.21 -5.55
C ASP A 251 -21.44 -22.71 -5.19
N GLY A 252 -22.06 -23.11 -4.07
CA GLY A 252 -22.07 -24.51 -3.58
C GLY A 252 -20.71 -25.00 -3.09
N LEU A 253 -19.80 -24.08 -2.75
CA LEU A 253 -18.43 -24.36 -2.32
C LEU A 253 -18.20 -24.14 -0.81
N TRP A 254 -19.26 -23.75 -0.08
CA TRP A 254 -19.15 -23.52 1.34
C TRP A 254 -18.99 -24.84 2.11
N LYS A 255 -17.97 -24.88 2.94
CA LYS A 255 -17.77 -25.89 3.99
C LYS A 255 -17.61 -25.14 5.30
N ASP A 256 -18.37 -25.53 6.31
CA ASP A 256 -18.30 -24.88 7.62
C ASP A 256 -16.91 -25.14 8.25
N PRO A 257 -16.08 -24.12 8.46
CA PRO A 257 -14.76 -24.30 9.06
C PRO A 257 -14.83 -24.43 10.59
N GLY A 258 -16.03 -24.35 11.20
CA GLY A 258 -16.20 -24.24 12.64
C GLY A 258 -15.76 -22.88 13.19
N GLU A 259 -15.34 -22.85 14.45
CA GLU A 259 -14.88 -21.64 15.12
C GLU A 259 -13.49 -21.21 14.61
N VAL A 260 -13.40 -20.00 14.04
CA VAL A 260 -12.13 -19.45 13.59
C VAL A 260 -11.39 -18.82 14.77
N LYS A 261 -10.15 -19.25 15.00
CA LYS A 261 -9.29 -18.78 16.09
C LYS A 261 -7.91 -18.37 15.54
N LEU A 262 -7.26 -17.47 16.26
CA LEU A 262 -5.83 -17.21 16.03
C LEU A 262 -5.01 -18.41 16.53
N PRO A 263 -3.94 -18.80 15.83
CA PRO A 263 -3.08 -19.88 16.27
C PRO A 263 -2.33 -19.49 17.55
N THR A 264 -2.15 -20.44 18.45
CA THR A 264 -1.35 -20.26 19.68
C THR A 264 0.15 -20.40 19.44
N THR A 265 0.52 -21.03 18.32
CA THR A 265 1.91 -21.21 17.87
C THR A 265 2.02 -20.84 16.39
N PRO A 266 3.18 -20.31 15.94
CA PRO A 266 3.39 -19.98 14.54
C PRO A 266 3.12 -21.15 13.59
N ILE A 267 2.37 -20.89 12.51
CA ILE A 267 2.15 -21.83 11.41
C ILE A 267 3.36 -21.79 10.49
N LYS A 268 4.13 -22.88 10.39
CA LYS A 268 5.38 -22.96 9.60
C LYS A 268 5.20 -23.80 8.35
#